data_ccfa42a0139bba88a1ee8cbc14dd187b
#
_entry.id   ccfa42a0139bba88a1ee8cbc14dd187b
#
_cell.length_a   1.000
_cell.length_b   1.000
_cell.length_c   1.000
_cell.angle_alpha   90.00
_cell.angle_beta   90.00
_cell.angle_gamma   90.00
#
_symmetry.space_group_name_H-M   'P 1'
#
loop_
_entity.id
_entity.type
_entity.pdbx_description
1 polymer ?
#
loop_
_entity_poly.entity_id
_entity_poly.type
_entity_poly.pdbx_seq_one_letter_code
_entity_poly.pdbx_strand_id
1 'polypeptide(L)'
;LLAQFAPAVIGALYWRKANSLGAMLGLLSGGLVWCYTLLLPLLAPESSTVTKGLFDLSWLQSQGLFGFTFLDATSHGVLMSLGVNTLVFVIVSLSTSPSLAEKLQAEAFVKKQAKAIDYRLTAHDLTTILKRFVSADAIKQMPTTSKGEQASSEQIEYTRKVLASVIG
;
A
#
# COMPACT_ATOMS: atom_id res chain seq x y z
N LEU A 1 16.38 -8.75 -3.79
CA LEU A 1 15.45 -9.37 -2.83
C LEU A 1 14.40 -8.37 -2.36
N LEU A 2 14.77 -7.11 -2.02
CA LEU A 2 13.81 -6.08 -1.58
C LEU A 2 12.67 -5.81 -2.58
N ALA A 3 12.93 -5.91 -3.87
CA ALA A 3 11.90 -5.74 -4.91
C ALA A 3 10.73 -6.74 -4.78
N GLN A 4 10.93 -7.87 -4.10
CA GLN A 4 9.88 -8.87 -3.87
C GLN A 4 8.71 -8.35 -3.02
N PHE A 5 8.92 -7.30 -2.22
CA PHE A 5 7.86 -6.68 -1.44
C PHE A 5 6.95 -5.75 -2.26
N ALA A 6 7.42 -5.31 -3.45
CA ALA A 6 6.68 -4.34 -4.26
C ALA A 6 5.25 -4.78 -4.62
N PRO A 7 4.98 -6.02 -5.07
CA PRO A 7 3.61 -6.45 -5.38
C PRO A 7 2.67 -6.38 -4.18
N ALA A 8 3.16 -6.80 -2.99
CA ALA A 8 2.37 -6.78 -1.77
C ALA A 8 2.06 -5.35 -1.31
N VAL A 9 3.04 -4.44 -1.36
CA VAL A 9 2.87 -3.03 -1.00
C VAL A 9 1.91 -2.33 -1.96
N ILE A 10 2.10 -2.48 -3.26
CA ILE A 10 1.21 -1.90 -4.27
C ILE A 10 -0.20 -2.47 -4.13
N GLY A 11 -0.33 -3.78 -3.93
CA GLY A 11 -1.60 -4.43 -3.69
C GLY A 11 -2.31 -3.91 -2.46
N ALA A 12 -1.61 -3.76 -1.33
CA ALA A 12 -2.18 -3.24 -0.09
C ALA A 12 -2.70 -1.80 -0.23
N LEU A 13 -2.05 -0.97 -1.07
CA LEU A 13 -2.44 0.43 -1.27
C LEU A 13 -3.60 0.60 -2.27
N TYR A 14 -3.62 -0.20 -3.34
CA TYR A 14 -4.50 0.06 -4.47
C TYR A 14 -5.53 -1.04 -4.73
N TRP A 15 -5.39 -2.23 -4.14
CA TRP A 15 -6.22 -3.36 -4.48
C TRP A 15 -7.01 -3.91 -3.28
N ARG A 16 -8.32 -3.71 -3.28
CA ARG A 16 -9.21 -4.09 -2.17
C ARG A 16 -9.31 -5.59 -1.89
N LYS A 17 -8.96 -6.44 -2.84
CA LYS A 17 -8.98 -7.90 -2.68
C LYS A 17 -7.63 -8.47 -2.23
N ALA A 18 -6.59 -7.64 -2.16
CA ALA A 18 -5.30 -8.06 -1.62
C ALA A 18 -5.48 -8.56 -0.19
N ASN A 19 -4.87 -9.70 0.10
CA ASN A 19 -4.90 -10.29 1.44
C ASN A 19 -3.50 -10.77 1.87
N SER A 20 -3.33 -11.00 3.16
CA SER A 20 -2.05 -11.39 3.75
C SER A 20 -1.57 -12.74 3.26
N LEU A 21 -2.49 -13.70 3.04
CA LEU A 21 -2.15 -15.03 2.55
C LEU A 21 -1.53 -14.95 1.14
N GLY A 22 -2.16 -14.15 0.25
CA GLY A 22 -1.62 -13.90 -1.09
C GLY A 22 -0.24 -13.25 -1.05
N ALA A 23 -0.06 -12.24 -0.21
CA ALA A 23 1.22 -11.56 -0.02
C ALA A 23 2.31 -12.52 0.50
N MET A 24 1.99 -13.35 1.48
CA MET A 24 2.93 -14.31 2.06
C MET A 24 3.32 -15.40 1.05
N LEU A 25 2.37 -16.00 0.36
CA LEU A 25 2.64 -17.04 -0.63
C LEU A 25 3.33 -16.48 -1.88
N GLY A 26 2.97 -15.27 -2.30
CA GLY A 26 3.67 -14.55 -3.37
C GLY A 26 5.14 -14.31 -3.02
N LEU A 27 5.41 -13.79 -1.83
CA LEU A 27 6.77 -13.53 -1.35
C LEU A 27 7.60 -14.82 -1.23
N LEU A 28 7.01 -15.89 -0.70
CA LEU A 28 7.69 -17.19 -0.58
C LEU A 28 8.03 -17.78 -1.96
N SER A 29 7.06 -17.81 -2.88
CA SER A 29 7.28 -18.35 -4.22
C SER A 29 8.29 -17.53 -5.02
N GLY A 30 8.18 -16.20 -4.99
CA GLY A 30 9.16 -15.31 -5.61
C GLY A 30 10.56 -15.46 -5.02
N GLY A 31 10.66 -15.60 -3.69
CA GLY A 31 11.91 -15.87 -2.99
C GLY A 31 12.55 -17.19 -3.40
N LEU A 32 11.75 -18.26 -3.54
CA LEU A 32 12.24 -19.57 -4.02
C LEU A 32 12.78 -19.49 -5.45
N VAL A 33 12.05 -18.81 -6.35
CA VAL A 33 12.52 -18.58 -7.72
C VAL A 33 13.79 -17.74 -7.72
N TRP A 34 13.87 -16.71 -6.91
CA TRP A 34 15.08 -15.90 -6.76
C TRP A 34 16.29 -16.73 -6.29
N CYS A 35 16.09 -17.58 -5.27
CA CYS A 35 17.13 -18.50 -4.81
C CYS A 35 17.57 -19.45 -5.93
N TYR A 36 16.63 -19.97 -6.70
CA TYR A 36 16.91 -20.89 -7.80
C TYR A 36 17.66 -20.21 -8.95
N THR A 37 17.26 -19.01 -9.33
CA THR A 37 17.81 -18.33 -10.52
C THR A 37 19.11 -17.58 -10.27
N LEU A 38 19.30 -17.04 -9.06
CA LEU A 38 20.45 -16.19 -8.73
C LEU A 38 21.36 -16.79 -7.67
N LEU A 39 20.80 -17.35 -6.58
CA LEU A 39 21.61 -17.86 -5.48
C LEU A 39 22.25 -19.21 -5.84
N LEU A 40 21.50 -20.12 -6.44
CA LEU A 40 21.99 -21.45 -6.78
C LEU A 40 23.18 -21.41 -7.78
N PRO A 41 23.14 -20.65 -8.88
CA PRO A 41 24.28 -20.51 -9.78
C PRO A 41 25.51 -19.87 -9.11
N LEU A 42 25.30 -19.02 -8.14
CA LEU A 42 26.40 -18.38 -7.38
C LEU A 42 27.10 -19.38 -6.44
N LEU A 43 26.33 -20.25 -5.77
CA LEU A 43 26.86 -21.21 -4.80
C LEU A 43 27.35 -22.51 -5.42
N ALA A 44 26.73 -22.96 -6.51
CA ALA A 44 27.02 -24.24 -7.16
C ALA A 44 26.94 -24.13 -8.69
N PRO A 45 27.85 -23.38 -9.32
CA PRO A 45 27.77 -23.07 -10.76
C PRO A 45 27.86 -24.32 -11.65
N GLU A 46 28.54 -25.36 -11.21
CA GLU A 46 28.73 -26.62 -11.97
C GLU A 46 27.66 -27.69 -11.67
N SER A 47 26.65 -27.36 -10.87
CA SER A 47 25.59 -28.33 -10.57
C SER A 47 24.80 -28.70 -11.83
N SER A 48 24.38 -29.95 -11.93
CA SER A 48 23.52 -30.42 -13.04
C SER A 48 22.23 -29.61 -13.15
N THR A 49 21.69 -29.17 -12.02
CA THR A 49 20.49 -28.34 -11.96
C THR A 49 20.68 -26.96 -12.63
N VAL A 50 21.88 -26.37 -12.51
CA VAL A 50 22.21 -25.10 -13.17
C VAL A 50 22.44 -25.30 -14.66
N THR A 51 23.21 -26.32 -15.02
CA THR A 51 23.64 -26.55 -16.42
C THR A 51 22.60 -27.24 -17.29
N LYS A 52 21.84 -28.20 -16.75
CA LYS A 52 20.82 -28.95 -17.48
C LYS A 52 19.38 -28.57 -17.16
N GLY A 53 19.19 -27.84 -16.07
CA GLY A 53 17.86 -27.51 -15.56
C GLY A 53 17.35 -28.47 -14.49
N LEU A 54 16.27 -28.13 -13.82
CA LEU A 54 15.62 -28.97 -12.83
C LEU A 54 15.00 -30.18 -13.51
N PHE A 55 15.24 -31.38 -12.99
CA PHE A 55 14.81 -32.67 -13.58
C PHE A 55 15.31 -32.90 -15.02
N ASP A 56 16.49 -32.38 -15.36
CA ASP A 56 17.08 -32.45 -16.73
C ASP A 56 16.18 -31.80 -17.83
N LEU A 57 15.30 -30.90 -17.43
CA LEU A 57 14.44 -30.14 -18.33
C LEU A 57 15.11 -28.79 -18.69
N SER A 58 15.57 -28.69 -19.93
CA SER A 58 16.33 -27.52 -20.41
C SER A 58 15.55 -26.19 -20.30
N TRP A 59 14.23 -26.22 -20.40
CA TRP A 59 13.39 -25.04 -20.23
C TRP A 59 13.22 -24.57 -18.77
N LEU A 60 13.67 -25.40 -17.80
CA LEU A 60 13.78 -25.06 -16.37
C LEU A 60 15.22 -24.72 -15.97
N GLN A 61 16.08 -24.39 -16.91
CA GLN A 61 17.45 -23.99 -16.64
C GLN A 61 17.47 -22.69 -15.82
N SER A 62 18.28 -22.62 -14.76
CA SER A 62 18.22 -21.51 -13.79
C SER A 62 18.51 -20.14 -14.41
N GLN A 63 19.38 -20.07 -15.42
CA GLN A 63 19.76 -18.86 -16.14
C GLN A 63 18.98 -18.61 -17.44
N GLY A 64 18.01 -19.45 -17.76
CA GLY A 64 17.22 -19.38 -19.00
C GLY A 64 15.83 -19.95 -18.85
N LEU A 65 15.15 -19.71 -17.71
CA LEU A 65 13.79 -20.18 -17.46
C LEU A 65 12.85 -19.81 -18.61
N PHE A 66 12.08 -20.80 -19.07
CA PHE A 66 11.17 -20.70 -20.19
C PHE A 66 11.81 -20.28 -21.52
N GLY A 67 13.14 -20.46 -21.68
CA GLY A 67 13.86 -20.10 -22.90
C GLY A 67 14.16 -18.61 -23.07
N PHE A 68 13.95 -17.80 -22.06
CA PHE A 68 14.31 -16.37 -22.08
C PHE A 68 15.82 -16.18 -21.88
N THR A 69 16.59 -16.32 -22.96
CA THR A 69 18.06 -16.22 -22.95
C THR A 69 18.60 -14.87 -23.42
N PHE A 70 17.70 -13.92 -23.77
CA PHE A 70 18.09 -12.59 -24.28
C PHE A 70 18.40 -11.58 -23.18
N LEU A 71 18.13 -11.90 -21.91
CA LEU A 71 18.44 -11.07 -20.76
C LEU A 71 19.72 -11.56 -20.08
N ASP A 72 20.44 -10.66 -19.44
CA ASP A 72 21.52 -11.05 -18.54
C ASP A 72 20.95 -11.83 -17.33
N ALA A 73 21.78 -12.71 -16.75
CA ALA A 73 21.35 -13.62 -15.70
C ALA A 73 20.68 -12.92 -14.49
N THR A 74 21.16 -11.73 -14.14
CA THR A 74 20.59 -10.96 -13.00
C THR A 74 19.22 -10.39 -13.34
N SER A 75 19.08 -9.75 -14.49
CA SER A 75 17.80 -9.17 -14.93
C SER A 75 16.77 -10.27 -15.16
N HIS A 76 17.19 -11.40 -15.77
CA HIS A 76 16.34 -12.58 -15.93
C HIS A 76 15.84 -13.11 -14.59
N GLY A 77 16.74 -13.32 -13.62
CA GLY A 77 16.37 -13.84 -12.31
C GLY A 77 15.43 -12.90 -11.52
N VAL A 78 15.67 -11.59 -11.60
CA VAL A 78 14.79 -10.59 -10.97
C VAL A 78 13.42 -10.57 -11.63
N LEU A 79 13.36 -10.57 -12.95
CA LEU A 79 12.10 -10.55 -13.70
C LEU A 79 11.26 -11.79 -13.42
N MET A 80 11.85 -12.99 -13.49
CA MET A 80 11.17 -14.25 -13.24
C MET A 80 10.67 -14.36 -11.80
N SER A 81 11.50 -14.05 -10.83
CA SER A 81 11.12 -14.12 -9.41
C SER A 81 10.02 -13.12 -9.06
N LEU A 82 10.10 -11.88 -9.57
CA LEU A 82 9.07 -10.86 -9.36
C LEU A 82 7.78 -11.20 -10.10
N GLY A 83 7.88 -11.75 -11.31
CA GLY A 83 6.74 -12.23 -12.10
C GLY A 83 5.96 -13.32 -11.37
N VAL A 84 6.67 -14.36 -10.88
CA VAL A 84 6.05 -15.46 -10.12
C VAL A 84 5.45 -14.94 -8.81
N ASN A 85 6.14 -14.08 -8.08
CA ASN A 85 5.62 -13.44 -6.87
C ASN A 85 4.29 -12.73 -7.17
N THR A 86 4.28 -11.84 -8.17
CA THR A 86 3.08 -11.08 -8.55
C THR A 86 1.93 -12.00 -8.97
N LEU A 87 2.23 -13.01 -9.78
CA LEU A 87 1.23 -13.96 -10.28
C LEU A 87 0.61 -14.76 -9.12
N VAL A 88 1.43 -15.32 -8.24
CA VAL A 88 0.95 -16.09 -7.07
C VAL A 88 0.17 -15.17 -6.13
N PHE A 89 0.66 -13.96 -5.85
CA PHE A 89 -0.04 -12.98 -5.05
C PHE A 89 -1.44 -12.69 -5.60
N VAL A 90 -1.55 -12.44 -6.91
CA VAL A 90 -2.84 -12.15 -7.56
C VAL A 90 -3.77 -13.35 -7.51
N ILE A 91 -3.29 -14.54 -7.92
CA ILE A 91 -4.11 -15.76 -7.95
C ILE A 91 -4.63 -16.09 -6.55
N VAL A 92 -3.76 -16.12 -5.55
CA VAL A 92 -4.15 -16.46 -4.17
C VAL A 92 -5.10 -15.42 -3.61
N SER A 93 -4.83 -14.13 -3.82
CA SER A 93 -5.73 -13.06 -3.33
C SER A 93 -7.10 -13.07 -4.00
N LEU A 94 -7.19 -13.52 -5.25
CA LEU A 94 -8.49 -13.69 -5.93
C LEU A 94 -9.23 -14.96 -5.47
N SER A 95 -8.50 -16.01 -5.13
CA SER A 95 -9.05 -17.31 -4.73
C SER A 95 -9.43 -17.37 -3.25
N THR A 96 -8.92 -16.46 -2.44
CA THR A 96 -9.15 -16.44 -0.99
C THR A 96 -9.83 -15.14 -0.54
N SER A 97 -10.70 -15.25 0.47
CA SER A 97 -11.33 -14.09 1.07
C SER A 97 -10.46 -13.53 2.20
N PRO A 98 -10.36 -12.20 2.34
CA PRO A 98 -9.67 -11.59 3.48
C PRO A 98 -10.27 -12.09 4.80
N SER A 99 -9.43 -12.33 5.80
CA SER A 99 -9.86 -12.78 7.12
C SER A 99 -10.73 -11.71 7.81
N LEU A 100 -11.52 -12.12 8.82
CA LEU A 100 -12.32 -11.19 9.62
C LEU A 100 -11.45 -10.11 10.28
N ALA A 101 -10.24 -10.47 10.73
CA ALA A 101 -9.31 -9.52 11.32
C ALA A 101 -8.84 -8.46 10.31
N GLU A 102 -8.51 -8.89 9.08
CA GLU A 102 -8.13 -7.98 7.99
C GLU A 102 -9.28 -7.03 7.61
N LYS A 103 -10.51 -7.55 7.52
CA LYS A 103 -11.70 -6.73 7.25
C LYS A 103 -11.93 -5.68 8.33
N LEU A 104 -11.83 -6.06 9.60
CA LEU A 104 -11.97 -5.15 10.73
C LEU A 104 -10.87 -4.08 10.76
N GLN A 105 -9.62 -4.47 10.47
CA GLN A 105 -8.50 -3.52 10.36
C GLN A 105 -8.69 -2.54 9.21
N ALA A 106 -9.08 -3.04 8.02
CA ALA A 106 -9.37 -2.21 6.86
C ALA A 106 -10.54 -1.24 7.13
N GLU A 107 -11.62 -1.71 7.77
CA GLU A 107 -12.73 -0.85 8.16
C GLU A 107 -12.33 0.20 9.20
N ALA A 108 -11.53 -0.18 10.18
CA ALA A 108 -11.05 0.75 11.19
C ALA A 108 -10.16 1.85 10.58
N PHE A 109 -9.32 1.47 9.59
CA PHE A 109 -8.46 2.41 8.86
C PHE A 109 -9.28 3.35 7.97
N VAL A 110 -10.22 2.81 7.20
CA VAL A 110 -11.11 3.59 6.33
C VAL A 110 -12.05 4.48 7.14
N LYS A 111 -12.63 3.98 8.25
CA LYS A 111 -13.46 4.79 9.15
C LYS A 111 -12.66 5.90 9.83
N LYS A 112 -11.41 5.64 10.20
CA LYS A 112 -10.53 6.67 10.77
C LYS A 112 -10.19 7.75 9.75
N GLN A 113 -9.96 7.36 8.49
CA GLN A 113 -9.70 8.28 7.40
C GLN A 113 -10.97 9.01 6.94
N ALA A 114 -12.10 8.33 6.83
CA ALA A 114 -13.40 8.94 6.55
C ALA A 114 -13.84 9.89 7.69
N LYS A 115 -13.60 9.52 8.94
CA LYS A 115 -13.86 10.40 10.09
C LYS A 115 -12.94 11.63 10.12
N ALA A 116 -11.72 11.50 9.60
CA ALA A 116 -10.81 12.64 9.40
C ALA A 116 -11.25 13.56 8.24
N ILE A 117 -11.96 13.02 7.25
CA ILE A 117 -12.47 13.76 6.08
C ILE A 117 -13.91 14.25 6.34
N ASP A 118 -14.68 13.53 7.13
CA ASP A 118 -16.08 13.84 7.46
C ASP A 118 -16.25 14.64 8.78
N TYR A 119 -15.20 15.33 9.23
CA TYR A 119 -15.40 16.51 10.05
C TYR A 119 -16.01 17.60 9.14
N ARG A 120 -17.29 17.44 8.85
CA ARG A 120 -18.13 18.56 8.44
C ARG A 120 -18.17 19.50 9.63
N LEU A 121 -17.19 20.38 9.68
CA LEU A 121 -17.13 21.43 10.70
C LEU A 121 -18.43 22.21 10.57
N THR A 122 -19.26 22.13 11.59
CA THR A 122 -20.44 23.01 11.67
C THR A 122 -19.98 24.38 12.14
N ALA A 123 -20.75 25.41 11.79
CA ALA A 123 -20.49 26.78 12.31
C ALA A 123 -20.41 26.82 13.85
N HIS A 124 -21.13 25.91 14.53
CA HIS A 124 -21.07 25.72 15.96
C HIS A 124 -19.71 25.19 16.45
N ASP A 125 -19.12 24.23 15.75
CA ASP A 125 -17.80 23.66 16.09
C ASP A 125 -16.71 24.72 15.97
N LEU A 126 -16.74 25.51 14.88
CA LEU A 126 -15.81 26.62 14.68
C LEU A 126 -15.92 27.68 15.78
N THR A 127 -17.14 28.06 16.14
CA THR A 127 -17.35 29.02 17.24
C THR A 127 -16.91 28.46 18.59
N THR A 128 -17.08 27.17 18.84
CA THR A 128 -16.63 26.50 20.06
C THR A 128 -15.11 26.47 20.18
N ILE A 129 -14.42 26.19 19.04
CA ILE A 129 -12.97 26.25 19.00
C ILE A 129 -12.48 27.68 19.21
N LEU A 130 -13.04 28.68 18.52
CA LEU A 130 -12.64 30.08 18.64
C LEU A 130 -12.83 30.60 20.06
N LYS A 131 -13.90 30.23 20.77
CA LYS A 131 -14.17 30.64 22.18
C LYS A 131 -13.05 30.23 23.15
N ARG A 132 -12.26 29.23 22.83
CA ARG A 132 -11.14 28.78 23.68
C ARG A 132 -9.88 29.65 23.54
N PHE A 133 -9.73 30.31 22.40
CA PHE A 133 -8.47 30.97 22.03
C PHE A 133 -8.61 32.48 21.80
N VAL A 134 -9.84 32.96 21.57
CA VAL A 134 -10.06 34.35 21.09
C VAL A 134 -11.20 35.03 21.89
N SER A 135 -11.12 36.35 21.99
CA SER A 135 -12.13 37.16 22.66
C SER A 135 -13.49 37.18 21.94
N ALA A 136 -14.55 37.50 22.66
CA ALA A 136 -15.93 37.52 22.13
C ALA A 136 -16.14 38.45 20.92
N ASP A 137 -15.31 39.49 20.78
CA ASP A 137 -15.44 40.47 19.67
C ASP A 137 -14.97 39.89 18.33
N ALA A 138 -13.95 39.08 18.32
CA ALA A 138 -13.50 38.38 17.09
C ALA A 138 -14.52 37.33 16.61
N ILE A 139 -15.29 36.74 17.55
CA ILE A 139 -16.35 35.79 17.20
C ILE A 139 -17.55 36.49 16.55
N LYS A 140 -17.85 37.72 16.93
CA LYS A 140 -18.92 38.53 16.33
C LYS A 140 -18.63 38.94 14.90
N GLN A 141 -17.38 38.99 14.49
CA GLN A 141 -16.95 39.31 13.13
C GLN A 141 -16.96 38.09 12.18
N MET A 142 -17.25 36.90 12.69
CA MET A 142 -17.35 35.70 11.89
C MET A 142 -18.58 35.78 10.97
N PRO A 143 -18.48 35.46 9.67
CA PRO A 143 -19.61 35.42 8.76
C PRO A 143 -20.73 34.54 9.32
N THR A 144 -21.93 35.06 9.43
CA THR A 144 -23.10 34.38 10.02
C THR A 144 -23.73 33.43 8.98
N THR A 145 -23.85 32.17 9.34
CA THR A 145 -24.67 31.18 8.61
C THR A 145 -25.69 30.58 9.59
N SER A 146 -26.82 30.10 9.08
CA SER A 146 -27.88 29.51 9.90
C SER A 146 -27.39 28.43 10.85
N LYS A 147 -27.94 28.41 12.08
CA LYS A 147 -27.64 27.39 13.09
C LYS A 147 -27.92 26.00 12.55
N GLY A 148 -26.89 25.14 12.44
CA GLY A 148 -27.00 23.74 12.01
C GLY A 148 -26.49 23.46 10.59
N GLU A 149 -26.13 24.47 9.83
CA GLU A 149 -25.56 24.33 8.49
C GLU A 149 -24.06 24.08 8.52
N GLN A 150 -23.53 23.41 7.50
CA GLN A 150 -22.09 23.19 7.33
C GLN A 150 -21.36 24.54 7.31
N ALA A 151 -20.21 24.61 7.96
CA ALA A 151 -19.38 25.80 7.93
C ALA A 151 -19.02 26.15 6.47
N SER A 152 -19.23 27.40 6.10
CA SER A 152 -18.83 27.88 4.77
C SER A 152 -17.31 27.95 4.65
N SER A 153 -16.81 27.93 3.40
CA SER A 153 -15.38 28.07 3.14
C SER A 153 -14.80 29.36 3.74
N GLU A 154 -15.59 30.43 3.77
CA GLU A 154 -15.21 31.72 4.36
C GLU A 154 -15.09 31.64 5.88
N GLN A 155 -15.98 30.92 6.53
CA GLN A 155 -15.91 30.70 7.99
C GLN A 155 -14.68 29.88 8.40
N ILE A 156 -14.36 28.85 7.61
CA ILE A 156 -13.18 28.01 7.82
C ILE A 156 -11.91 28.85 7.63
N GLU A 157 -11.85 29.67 6.59
CA GLU A 157 -10.69 30.51 6.31
C GLU A 157 -10.52 31.63 7.33
N TYR A 158 -11.62 32.26 7.76
CA TYR A 158 -11.60 33.24 8.85
C TYR A 158 -11.07 32.62 10.13
N THR A 159 -11.62 31.46 10.53
CA THR A 159 -11.17 30.73 11.74
C THR A 159 -9.70 30.39 11.69
N ARG A 160 -9.21 29.93 10.52
CA ARG A 160 -7.79 29.63 10.29
C ARG A 160 -6.91 30.87 10.45
N LYS A 161 -7.29 32.00 9.88
CA LYS A 161 -6.54 33.27 9.99
C LYS A 161 -6.46 33.76 11.44
N VAL A 162 -7.59 33.72 12.14
CA VAL A 162 -7.67 34.15 13.53
C VAL A 162 -6.85 33.23 14.44
N LEU A 163 -6.94 31.92 14.29
CA LEU A 163 -6.13 30.97 15.05
C LEU A 163 -4.63 31.12 14.74
N ALA A 164 -4.26 31.33 13.49
CA ALA A 164 -2.86 31.54 13.10
C ALA A 164 -2.29 32.84 13.75
N SER A 165 -3.11 33.89 13.94
CA SER A 165 -2.67 35.13 14.58
C SER A 165 -2.49 35.01 16.10
N VAL A 166 -3.11 33.99 16.72
CA VAL A 166 -3.07 33.80 18.21
C VAL A 166 -2.03 32.74 18.60
N ILE A 167 -1.84 31.72 17.76
CA ILE A 167 -0.95 30.59 18.07
C ILE A 167 0.45 30.77 17.43
N GLY A 168 0.59 31.70 16.48
CA GLY A 168 1.87 32.13 15.90
C GLY A 168 2.22 31.44 14.67
#